data_9f08c426c0d09b9cc8e10e16778d1319
#
_entry.id   9f08c426c0d09b9cc8e10e16778d1319
#
_cell.length_a   1.000
_cell.length_b   1.000
_cell.length_c   1.000
_cell.angle_alpha   90.00
_cell.angle_beta   90.00
_cell.angle_gamma   90.00
#
_symmetry.space_group_name_H-M   'P 1'
#
loop_
_entity.id
_entity.type
_entity.pdbx_description
1 polymer ?
#
loop_
_entity_poly.entity_id
_entity_poly.type
_entity_poly.pdbx_seq_one_letter_code
_entity_poly.pdbx_strand_id
1 'polypeptide(L)'
;KVCQQHCSKVCCITGVKQAMEMRQMFPEADVFNFYMDIRMFGPGYEEMYREAQQKYNIHFIRGRISEASPMIDGRVQIKAEDTLTGRPLRMSVDMLILIVGMRANDDNAAFAQGAGLNRAPSGFMAPRDMFLGNVKSNVEGIFYAGTVTAPKNIGESLNEGTAAADAAARYVGV
;
A
#
# COMPACT_ATOMS: atom_id res chain seq x y z
N LYS A 1 -13.18 -13.52 -2.55
CA LYS A 1 -12.30 -13.31 -3.73
C LYS A 1 -11.42 -12.12 -3.44
N VAL A 2 -10.11 -12.27 -3.48
CA VAL A 2 -9.17 -11.15 -3.33
C VAL A 2 -9.24 -10.33 -4.62
N CYS A 3 -9.72 -9.10 -4.51
CA CYS A 3 -9.92 -8.25 -5.70
C CYS A 3 -8.62 -7.74 -6.32
N GLN A 4 -7.56 -7.59 -5.49
CA GLN A 4 -6.25 -7.09 -5.92
C GLN A 4 -5.16 -8.05 -5.46
N GLN A 5 -4.38 -8.58 -6.41
CA GLN A 5 -3.33 -9.55 -6.12
C GLN A 5 -1.95 -8.90 -5.91
N HIS A 6 -1.78 -7.64 -6.32
CA HIS A 6 -0.53 -6.91 -6.12
C HIS A 6 -0.42 -6.32 -4.72
N CYS A 7 0.80 -6.17 -4.23
CA CYS A 7 1.09 -5.44 -3.00
C CYS A 7 1.01 -3.93 -3.25
N SER A 8 0.31 -3.20 -2.38
CA SER A 8 0.26 -1.73 -2.44
C SER A 8 1.52 -1.04 -1.92
N LYS A 9 2.48 -1.81 -1.39
CA LYS A 9 3.82 -1.39 -0.99
C LYS A 9 3.89 -0.42 0.18
N VAL A 10 3.00 0.56 0.25
CA VAL A 10 3.04 1.64 1.27
C VAL A 10 2.10 1.42 2.45
N CYS A 11 1.10 0.53 2.34
CA CYS A 11 0.05 0.40 3.35
C CYS A 11 0.56 -0.08 4.72
N CYS A 12 1.50 -1.03 4.78
CA CYS A 12 2.05 -1.51 6.05
C CYS A 12 2.81 -0.39 6.79
N ILE A 13 3.66 0.34 6.07
CA ILE A 13 4.42 1.46 6.61
C ILE A 13 3.47 2.56 7.10
N THR A 14 2.48 2.92 6.30
CA THR A 14 1.46 3.91 6.67
C THR A 14 0.67 3.48 7.89
N GLY A 15 0.23 2.22 7.95
CA GLY A 15 -0.52 1.69 9.09
C GLY A 15 0.26 1.71 10.38
N VAL A 16 1.53 1.30 10.37
CA VAL A 16 2.40 1.36 11.55
C VAL A 16 2.63 2.80 11.99
N LYS A 17 2.95 3.70 11.06
CA LYS A 17 3.15 5.12 11.36
C LYS A 17 1.91 5.76 11.99
N GLN A 18 0.73 5.56 11.40
CA GLN A 18 -0.52 6.10 11.92
C GLN A 18 -0.86 5.52 13.30
N ALA A 19 -0.59 4.24 13.54
CA ALA A 19 -0.77 3.63 14.84
C ALA A 19 0.11 4.29 15.92
N MET A 20 1.37 4.59 15.58
CA MET A 20 2.28 5.33 16.48
C MET A 20 1.78 6.76 16.74
N GLU A 21 1.33 7.47 15.71
CA GLU A 21 0.76 8.82 15.84
C GLU A 21 -0.50 8.81 16.73
N MET A 22 -1.36 7.81 16.58
CA MET A 22 -2.53 7.64 17.45
C MET A 22 -2.12 7.46 18.92
N ARG A 23 -1.11 6.65 19.21
CA ARG A 23 -0.61 6.48 20.57
C ARG A 23 0.08 7.74 21.14
N GLN A 24 0.68 8.56 20.30
CA GLN A 24 1.24 9.86 20.72
C GLN A 24 0.13 10.85 21.06
N MET A 25 -0.95 10.89 20.28
CA MET A 25 -2.06 11.81 20.50
C MET A 25 -2.98 11.35 21.64
N PHE A 26 -3.13 10.05 21.80
CA PHE A 26 -3.99 9.41 22.80
C PHE A 26 -3.21 8.34 23.57
N PRO A 27 -2.42 8.73 24.58
CA PRO A 27 -1.53 7.81 25.31
C PRO A 27 -2.26 6.67 26.03
N GLU A 28 -3.53 6.84 26.38
CA GLU A 28 -4.35 5.83 27.04
C GLU A 28 -5.09 4.89 26.07
N ALA A 29 -5.02 5.14 24.76
CA ALA A 29 -5.71 4.30 23.80
C ALA A 29 -4.99 2.97 23.57
N ASP A 30 -5.72 1.87 23.56
CA ASP A 30 -5.20 0.58 23.08
C ASP A 30 -5.28 0.52 21.56
N VAL A 31 -4.14 0.32 20.90
CA VAL A 31 -4.05 0.29 19.43
C VAL A 31 -3.69 -1.12 18.97
N PHE A 32 -4.56 -1.70 18.14
CA PHE A 32 -4.41 -3.04 17.57
C PHE A 32 -4.19 -2.93 16.06
N ASN A 33 -3.14 -3.51 15.55
CA ASN A 33 -2.84 -3.60 14.13
C ASN A 33 -3.05 -5.04 13.64
N PHE A 34 -4.12 -5.27 12.88
CA PHE A 34 -4.40 -6.56 12.26
C PHE A 34 -3.71 -6.63 10.90
N TYR A 35 -2.95 -7.69 10.66
CA TYR A 35 -2.20 -7.86 9.42
C TYR A 35 -2.21 -9.32 8.95
N MET A 36 -2.11 -9.54 7.66
CA MET A 36 -1.86 -10.87 7.09
C MET A 36 -0.37 -11.13 6.94
N ASP A 37 0.31 -10.25 6.18
CA ASP A 37 1.76 -10.19 6.04
C ASP A 37 2.18 -8.74 6.16
N ILE A 38 3.04 -8.45 7.14
CA ILE A 38 3.58 -7.11 7.34
C ILE A 38 4.89 -6.96 6.57
N ARG A 39 5.01 -5.87 5.82
CA ARG A 39 6.15 -5.60 4.95
C ARG A 39 6.74 -4.24 5.27
N MET A 40 7.82 -4.27 6.05
CA MET A 40 8.54 -3.08 6.54
C MET A 40 9.94 -3.03 5.93
N PHE A 41 10.03 -3.10 4.60
CA PHE A 41 11.32 -3.08 3.93
C PHE A 41 11.74 -1.65 3.56
N GLY A 42 13.02 -1.38 3.70
CA GLY A 42 13.63 -0.08 3.43
C GLY A 42 14.31 0.50 4.67
N PRO A 43 15.15 1.51 4.50
CA PRO A 43 15.90 2.11 5.60
C PRO A 43 14.97 2.68 6.68
N GLY A 44 15.18 2.28 7.93
CA GLY A 44 14.47 2.79 9.10
C GLY A 44 13.08 2.18 9.35
N TYR A 45 12.51 1.39 8.43
CA TYR A 45 11.14 0.89 8.62
C TYR A 45 11.06 -0.30 9.57
N GLU A 46 12.08 -1.15 9.59
CA GLU A 46 12.15 -2.24 10.56
C GLU A 46 12.35 -1.71 11.99
N GLU A 47 13.16 -0.68 12.14
CA GLU A 47 13.33 0.04 13.40
C GLU A 47 12.01 0.68 13.86
N MET A 48 11.29 1.32 12.94
CA MET A 48 9.97 1.90 13.22
C MET A 48 8.96 0.84 13.69
N TYR A 49 8.95 -0.34 13.07
CA TYR A 49 8.09 -1.46 13.49
C TYR A 49 8.45 -1.94 14.90
N ARG A 50 9.74 -2.05 15.20
CA ARG A 50 10.24 -2.43 16.53
C ARG A 50 9.90 -1.38 17.58
N GLU A 51 10.07 -0.10 17.25
CA GLU A 51 9.69 1.02 18.11
C GLU A 51 8.17 1.04 18.39
N ALA A 52 7.34 0.78 17.38
CA ALA A 52 5.90 0.69 17.52
C ALA A 52 5.48 -0.35 18.57
N GLN A 53 6.17 -1.49 18.62
CA GLN A 53 5.91 -2.53 19.62
C GLN A 53 6.46 -2.16 21.01
N GLN A 54 7.70 -1.72 21.08
CA GLN A 54 8.42 -1.60 22.35
C GLN A 54 8.14 -0.29 23.08
N LYS A 55 8.03 0.82 22.35
CA LYS A 55 7.84 2.15 22.93
C LYS A 55 6.37 2.57 22.95
N TYR A 56 5.66 2.28 21.87
CA TYR A 56 4.24 2.69 21.73
C TYR A 56 3.25 1.60 22.15
N ASN A 57 3.74 0.42 22.51
CA ASN A 57 2.90 -0.70 22.94
C ASN A 57 1.73 -1.00 21.99
N ILE A 58 2.01 -0.97 20.66
CA ILE A 58 1.02 -1.30 19.65
C ILE A 58 0.93 -2.83 19.54
N HIS A 59 -0.28 -3.36 19.62
CA HIS A 59 -0.56 -4.78 19.54
C HIS A 59 -0.68 -5.23 18.09
N PHE A 60 0.24 -6.08 17.64
CA PHE A 60 0.22 -6.64 16.30
C PHE A 60 -0.42 -8.04 16.33
N ILE A 61 -1.54 -8.20 15.63
CA ILE A 61 -2.29 -9.47 15.55
C ILE A 61 -2.24 -9.97 14.11
N ARG A 62 -1.59 -11.13 13.92
CA ARG A 62 -1.54 -11.75 12.60
C ARG A 62 -2.85 -12.46 12.33
N GLY A 63 -3.68 -11.82 11.50
CA GLY A 63 -4.98 -12.36 11.15
C GLY A 63 -5.79 -11.38 10.31
N ARG A 64 -6.83 -11.91 9.70
CA ARG A 64 -7.76 -11.12 8.90
C ARG A 64 -9.03 -10.87 9.70
N ILE A 65 -9.48 -9.63 9.74
CA ILE A 65 -10.82 -9.31 10.23
C ILE A 65 -11.83 -9.94 9.26
N SER A 66 -12.63 -10.86 9.76
CA SER A 66 -13.64 -11.59 8.98
C SER A 66 -14.98 -10.87 8.96
N GLU A 67 -15.26 -10.12 10.02
CA GLU A 67 -16.53 -9.40 10.19
C GLU A 67 -16.31 -8.13 11.02
N ALA A 68 -16.97 -7.06 10.63
CA ALA A 68 -17.08 -5.84 11.42
C ALA A 68 -18.55 -5.39 11.42
N SER A 69 -19.13 -5.22 12.59
CA SER A 69 -20.56 -4.90 12.76
C SER A 69 -20.72 -3.73 13.73
N PRO A 70 -21.59 -2.74 13.42
CA PRO A 70 -21.88 -1.67 14.36
C PRO A 70 -22.64 -2.23 15.58
N MET A 71 -22.38 -1.65 16.74
CA MET A 71 -23.08 -1.94 17.99
C MET A 71 -24.03 -0.80 18.36
N ILE A 72 -25.01 -1.09 19.20
CA ILE A 72 -26.03 -0.11 19.65
C ILE A 72 -25.39 1.07 20.41
N ASP A 73 -24.29 0.83 21.11
CA ASP A 73 -23.54 1.83 21.87
C ASP A 73 -22.57 2.69 21.00
N GLY A 74 -22.64 2.53 19.68
CA GLY A 74 -21.81 3.28 18.72
C GLY A 74 -20.42 2.68 18.47
N ARG A 75 -20.03 1.63 19.20
CA ARG A 75 -18.78 0.91 18.97
C ARG A 75 -18.89 -0.05 17.78
N VAL A 76 -17.77 -0.60 17.39
CA VAL A 76 -17.68 -1.61 16.33
C VAL A 76 -17.23 -2.93 16.93
N GLN A 77 -18.04 -3.97 16.77
CA GLN A 77 -17.62 -5.34 17.08
C GLN A 77 -16.84 -5.90 15.90
N ILE A 78 -15.65 -6.41 16.15
CA ILE A 78 -14.84 -7.10 15.15
C ILE A 78 -14.66 -8.58 15.52
N LYS A 79 -14.62 -9.42 14.49
CA LYS A 79 -14.25 -10.84 14.59
C LYS A 79 -13.03 -11.08 13.71
N ALA A 80 -12.06 -11.78 14.25
CA ALA A 80 -10.84 -12.16 13.57
C ALA A 80 -10.37 -13.52 14.07
N GLU A 81 -9.36 -14.07 13.44
CA GLU A 81 -8.59 -15.19 13.94
C GLU A 81 -7.15 -14.71 14.15
N ASP A 82 -6.60 -14.94 15.34
CA ASP A 82 -5.17 -14.82 15.54
C ASP A 82 -4.50 -16.09 15.01
N THR A 83 -3.90 -16.00 13.83
CA THR A 83 -3.31 -17.17 13.13
C THR A 83 -2.01 -17.65 13.76
N LEU A 84 -1.37 -16.88 14.67
CA LEU A 84 -0.20 -17.32 15.40
C LEU A 84 -0.58 -18.20 16.59
N THR A 85 -1.71 -17.93 17.22
CA THR A 85 -2.21 -18.74 18.34
C THR A 85 -3.28 -19.75 17.91
N GLY A 86 -3.80 -19.63 16.69
CA GLY A 86 -4.90 -20.46 16.17
C GLY A 86 -6.22 -20.23 16.89
N ARG A 87 -6.43 -19.05 17.50
CA ARG A 87 -7.62 -18.76 18.31
C ARG A 87 -8.51 -17.73 17.63
N PRO A 88 -9.83 -17.95 17.66
CA PRO A 88 -10.78 -16.93 17.25
C PRO A 88 -10.76 -15.76 18.25
N LEU A 89 -10.85 -14.56 17.73
CA LEU A 89 -10.87 -13.31 18.47
C LEU A 89 -12.19 -12.58 18.22
N ARG A 90 -12.80 -12.11 19.28
CA ARG A 90 -13.93 -11.16 19.22
C ARG A 90 -13.65 -10.02 20.19
N MET A 91 -13.70 -8.80 19.68
CA MET A 91 -13.53 -7.60 20.51
C MET A 91 -14.40 -6.46 20.04
N SER A 92 -14.68 -5.51 20.93
CA SER A 92 -15.37 -4.27 20.62
C SER A 92 -14.37 -3.13 20.67
N VAL A 93 -14.34 -2.31 19.63
CA VAL A 93 -13.45 -1.17 19.49
C VAL A 93 -14.26 0.10 19.27
N ASP A 94 -13.72 1.23 19.71
CA ASP A 94 -14.36 2.53 19.51
C ASP A 94 -14.25 3.00 18.07
N MET A 95 -13.16 2.60 17.40
CA MET A 95 -12.89 2.97 16.00
C MET A 95 -12.20 1.83 15.26
N LEU A 96 -12.62 1.58 14.02
CA LEU A 96 -11.94 0.70 13.06
C LEU A 96 -11.40 1.54 11.90
N ILE A 97 -10.09 1.58 11.77
CA ILE A 97 -9.40 2.29 10.68
C ILE A 97 -9.01 1.29 9.60
N LEU A 98 -9.51 1.49 8.38
CA LEU A 98 -9.18 0.65 7.23
C LEU A 98 -7.95 1.19 6.52
N ILE A 99 -6.87 0.44 6.55
CA ILE A 99 -5.65 0.75 5.80
C ILE A 99 -5.82 0.21 4.39
N VAL A 100 -6.26 1.10 3.49
CA VAL A 100 -6.55 0.77 2.10
C VAL A 100 -5.27 0.75 1.26
N GLY A 101 -5.31 -0.01 0.16
CA GLY A 101 -4.20 -0.12 -0.78
C GLY A 101 -4.37 0.79 -2.00
N MET A 102 -3.33 0.81 -2.84
CA MET A 102 -3.35 1.47 -4.14
C MET A 102 -3.94 0.53 -5.19
N ARG A 103 -4.78 1.07 -6.06
CA ARG A 103 -5.25 0.39 -7.28
C ARG A 103 -5.00 1.27 -8.49
N ALA A 104 -4.94 0.64 -9.66
CA ALA A 104 -4.88 1.38 -10.91
C ALA A 104 -6.16 2.21 -11.11
N ASN A 105 -6.02 3.39 -11.71
CA ASN A 105 -7.15 4.23 -12.06
C ASN A 105 -8.04 3.51 -13.08
N ASP A 106 -9.35 3.63 -12.93
CA ASP A 106 -10.33 2.99 -13.82
C ASP A 106 -10.21 3.54 -15.25
N ASP A 107 -9.86 4.81 -15.42
CA ASP A 107 -9.67 5.46 -16.73
C ASP A 107 -8.44 4.94 -17.49
N ASN A 108 -7.52 4.23 -16.85
CA ASN A 108 -6.34 3.66 -17.50
C ASN A 108 -6.72 2.74 -18.68
N ALA A 109 -7.89 2.10 -18.63
CA ALA A 109 -8.34 1.24 -19.71
C ALA A 109 -8.62 2.02 -21.00
N ALA A 110 -9.40 3.09 -20.91
CA ALA A 110 -9.76 3.94 -22.04
C ALA A 110 -8.53 4.68 -22.58
N PHE A 111 -7.69 5.23 -21.70
CA PHE A 111 -6.46 5.89 -22.08
C PHE A 111 -5.49 4.95 -22.81
N ALA A 112 -5.27 3.75 -22.27
CA ALA A 112 -4.40 2.76 -22.89
C ALA A 112 -4.91 2.33 -24.27
N GLN A 113 -6.22 2.12 -24.40
CA GLN A 113 -6.82 1.78 -25.69
C GLN A 113 -6.64 2.90 -26.72
N GLY A 114 -6.89 4.15 -26.33
CA GLY A 114 -6.75 5.30 -27.24
C GLY A 114 -5.31 5.57 -27.67
N ALA A 115 -4.33 5.31 -26.81
CA ALA A 115 -2.91 5.55 -27.08
C ALA A 115 -2.14 4.29 -27.53
N GLY A 116 -2.79 3.14 -27.66
CA GLY A 116 -2.14 1.87 -28.04
C GLY A 116 -1.17 1.32 -27.00
N LEU A 117 -1.40 1.64 -25.71
CA LEU A 117 -0.51 1.26 -24.61
C LEU A 117 -0.87 -0.11 -24.03
N ASN A 118 0.14 -0.84 -23.63
CA ASN A 118 -0.04 -2.12 -22.93
C ASN A 118 -0.39 -1.93 -21.47
N ARG A 119 -1.26 -2.81 -20.94
CA ARG A 119 -1.63 -2.87 -19.53
C ARG A 119 -1.25 -4.21 -18.92
N ALA A 120 -0.81 -4.17 -17.68
CA ALA A 120 -0.62 -5.36 -16.86
C ALA A 120 -1.98 -5.92 -16.37
N PRO A 121 -2.06 -7.21 -15.98
CA PRO A 121 -3.27 -7.80 -15.40
C PRO A 121 -3.76 -7.08 -14.13
N SER A 122 -2.88 -6.37 -13.43
CA SER A 122 -3.20 -5.53 -12.27
C SER A 122 -3.97 -4.24 -12.62
N GLY A 123 -4.09 -3.90 -13.91
CA GLY A 123 -4.73 -2.68 -14.40
C GLY A 123 -3.78 -1.48 -14.56
N PHE A 124 -2.57 -1.55 -14.01
CA PHE A 124 -1.52 -0.54 -14.23
C PHE A 124 -0.98 -0.62 -15.66
N MET A 125 -0.32 0.45 -16.12
CA MET A 125 0.36 0.44 -17.41
C MET A 125 1.54 -0.54 -17.38
N ALA A 126 1.72 -1.30 -18.45
CA ALA A 126 2.85 -2.20 -18.58
C ALA A 126 4.03 -1.44 -19.21
N PRO A 127 5.18 -1.35 -18.53
CA PRO A 127 6.38 -0.79 -19.14
C PRO A 127 6.89 -1.70 -20.26
N ARG A 128 7.71 -1.16 -21.15
CA ARG A 128 8.34 -1.89 -22.26
C ARG A 128 9.14 -3.09 -21.77
N ASP A 129 9.90 -2.87 -20.71
CA ASP A 129 10.63 -3.89 -19.98
C ASP A 129 10.65 -3.51 -18.50
N MET A 130 10.35 -4.47 -17.63
CA MET A 130 10.21 -4.22 -16.19
C MET A 130 11.55 -3.89 -15.52
N PHE A 131 12.66 -4.33 -16.07
CA PHE A 131 14.00 -4.20 -15.48
C PHE A 131 14.86 -3.15 -16.18
N LEU A 132 14.85 -3.14 -17.50
CA LEU A 132 15.76 -2.30 -18.31
C LEU A 132 15.05 -1.13 -19.00
N GLY A 133 13.72 -1.09 -18.97
CA GLY A 133 12.91 -0.10 -19.66
C GLY A 133 11.66 0.32 -18.89
N ASN A 134 11.76 0.36 -17.56
CA ASN A 134 10.64 0.59 -16.65
C ASN A 134 9.94 1.96 -16.84
N VAL A 135 10.63 2.96 -17.38
CA VAL A 135 10.07 4.28 -17.70
C VAL A 135 9.62 4.42 -19.17
N LYS A 136 9.82 3.40 -19.99
CA LYS A 136 9.43 3.42 -21.41
C LYS A 136 8.14 2.64 -21.63
N SER A 137 7.23 3.18 -22.45
CA SER A 137 6.09 2.45 -22.92
C SER A 137 6.43 1.55 -24.13
N ASN A 138 5.45 0.77 -24.58
CA ASN A 138 5.55 0.05 -25.85
C ASN A 138 5.40 0.97 -27.08
N VAL A 139 4.98 2.22 -26.89
CA VAL A 139 4.83 3.25 -27.93
C VAL A 139 5.97 4.24 -27.82
N GLU A 140 6.71 4.46 -28.90
CA GLU A 140 7.81 5.42 -28.93
C GLU A 140 7.30 6.86 -28.65
N GLY A 141 8.08 7.62 -27.88
CA GLY A 141 7.73 8.98 -27.47
C GLY A 141 6.79 9.07 -26.24
N ILE A 142 6.35 7.93 -25.70
CA ILE A 142 5.54 7.89 -24.47
C ILE A 142 6.35 7.28 -23.34
N PHE A 143 6.48 8.02 -22.24
CA PHE A 143 7.26 7.65 -21.06
C PHE A 143 6.36 7.60 -19.83
N TYR A 144 6.71 6.74 -18.88
CA TYR A 144 6.01 6.55 -17.62
C TYR A 144 6.81 7.12 -16.44
N ALA A 145 6.11 7.68 -15.47
CA ALA A 145 6.71 8.09 -14.20
C ALA A 145 5.72 7.88 -13.04
N GLY A 146 6.23 7.55 -11.87
CA GLY A 146 5.44 7.41 -10.66
C GLY A 146 4.52 6.20 -10.65
N THR A 147 3.34 6.34 -10.02
CA THR A 147 2.45 5.22 -9.71
C THR A 147 1.65 4.69 -10.92
N VAL A 148 1.88 5.17 -12.12
CA VAL A 148 1.14 4.73 -13.32
C VAL A 148 1.44 3.26 -13.70
N THR A 149 2.63 2.75 -13.39
CA THR A 149 3.03 1.37 -13.71
C THR A 149 2.89 0.40 -12.53
N ALA A 150 2.94 0.90 -11.30
CA ALA A 150 2.77 0.09 -10.07
C ALA A 150 2.65 1.01 -8.83
N PRO A 151 2.22 0.50 -7.68
CA PRO A 151 2.34 1.20 -6.41
C PRO A 151 3.79 1.55 -6.08
N LYS A 152 4.02 2.80 -5.68
CA LYS A 152 5.35 3.35 -5.37
C LYS A 152 5.25 4.35 -4.22
N ASN A 153 6.33 4.49 -3.48
CA ASN A 153 6.50 5.59 -2.53
C ASN A 153 6.94 6.89 -3.24
N ILE A 154 7.03 7.98 -2.47
CA ILE A 154 7.39 9.30 -3.01
C ILE A 154 8.80 9.30 -3.62
N GLY A 155 9.78 8.73 -2.91
CA GLY A 155 11.17 8.67 -3.39
C GLY A 155 11.31 7.89 -4.70
N GLU A 156 10.64 6.76 -4.82
CA GLU A 156 10.61 5.97 -6.05
C GLU A 156 9.94 6.72 -7.20
N SER A 157 8.86 7.44 -6.91
CA SER A 157 8.15 8.23 -7.91
C SER A 157 9.02 9.39 -8.43
N LEU A 158 9.77 10.05 -7.55
CA LEU A 158 10.73 11.11 -7.92
C LEU A 158 11.87 10.57 -8.78
N ASN A 159 12.44 9.43 -8.39
CA ASN A 159 13.52 8.79 -9.15
C ASN A 159 13.06 8.38 -10.56
N GLU A 160 11.84 7.83 -10.67
CA GLU A 160 11.27 7.53 -11.99
C GLU A 160 10.97 8.80 -12.80
N GLY A 161 10.51 9.88 -12.16
CA GLY A 161 10.35 11.16 -12.83
C GLY A 161 11.63 11.65 -13.48
N THR A 162 12.75 11.58 -12.73
CA THR A 162 14.09 11.93 -13.25
C THR A 162 14.50 11.00 -14.40
N ALA A 163 14.33 9.70 -14.25
CA ALA A 163 14.67 8.73 -15.29
C ALA A 163 13.80 8.90 -16.56
N ALA A 164 12.51 9.21 -16.40
CA ALA A 164 11.62 9.47 -17.52
C ALA A 164 12.00 10.76 -18.26
N ALA A 165 12.39 11.81 -17.53
CA ALA A 165 12.86 13.06 -18.10
C ALA A 165 14.15 12.85 -18.92
N ASP A 166 15.15 12.12 -18.38
CA ASP A 166 16.36 11.77 -19.10
C ASP A 166 16.05 10.94 -20.38
N ALA A 167 15.16 9.96 -20.27
CA ALA A 167 14.76 9.16 -21.42
C ALA A 167 14.04 9.98 -22.49
N ALA A 168 13.21 10.96 -22.09
CA ALA A 168 12.54 11.87 -23.02
C ALA A 168 13.52 12.83 -23.67
N ALA A 169 14.48 13.40 -22.92
CA ALA A 169 15.53 14.28 -23.44
C ALA A 169 16.35 13.58 -24.53
N ARG A 170 16.80 12.36 -24.26
CA ARG A 170 17.51 11.54 -25.26
C ARG A 170 16.67 11.22 -26.49
N TYR A 171 15.37 11.04 -26.33
CA TYR A 171 14.47 10.76 -27.45
C TYR A 171 14.33 11.96 -28.38
N VAL A 172 14.31 13.18 -27.85
CA VAL A 172 14.23 14.41 -28.65
C VAL A 172 15.60 14.97 -29.06
N GLY A 173 16.70 14.37 -28.62
CA GLY A 173 18.04 14.71 -29.06
C GLY A 173 18.69 15.87 -28.30
N VAL A 174 18.31 16.09 -27.05
CA VAL A 174 18.90 17.07 -26.14
C VAL A 174 19.56 16.42 -24.93
#